data_76a5839370ead71bac8a2a16156632b4
#
_entry.id   76a5839370ead71bac8a2a16156632b4
#
_cell.length_a   1.000
_cell.length_b   1.000
_cell.length_c   1.000
_cell.angle_alpha   90.00
_cell.angle_beta   90.00
_cell.angle_gamma   90.00
#
_symmetry.space_group_name_H-M   'P 1'
#
loop_
_entity.id
_entity.type
_entity.pdbx_description
1 polymer ?
#
loop_
_entity_poly.entity_id
_entity_poly.type
_entity_poly.pdbx_seq_one_letter_code
_entity_poly.pdbx_strand_id
1 'polypeptide(L)'
;GHGVRWVFAPSVEAVYPQAHATRIVVAGPALGFEGDLRPGHFTGVATVVCWLFQAVPAHAAYFGAKDWQQTRVVSRMVADLGLPVEVIVCPTEREPDGLALSSRNTYLSPADRQRAVALSQALAEAAGLWLTGAEITPIESAMRATMESAGIGVDYAAVVDSESLGPVTTGAAVALVAGRLGTTRLIDNRLLPPRGAISR
;
A
#
# COMPACT_ATOMS: atom_id res chain seq x y z
N GLY A 1 -3.25 25.45 -7.70
CA GLY A 1 -4.44 24.69 -8.08
C GLY A 1 -4.08 23.62 -9.08
N HIS A 2 -4.58 22.40 -8.86
CA HIS A 2 -4.31 21.22 -9.71
C HIS A 2 -5.28 21.11 -10.91
N GLY A 3 -6.00 22.17 -11.26
CA GLY A 3 -6.96 22.16 -12.38
C GLY A 3 -8.21 21.31 -12.17
N VAL A 4 -8.47 20.87 -10.93
CA VAL A 4 -9.66 20.09 -10.57
C VAL A 4 -10.90 20.93 -10.82
N ARG A 5 -11.85 20.39 -11.58
CA ARG A 5 -13.07 21.07 -11.98
C ARG A 5 -14.21 20.86 -10.98
N TRP A 6 -14.29 19.69 -10.38
CA TRP A 6 -15.34 19.31 -9.45
C TRP A 6 -14.74 18.56 -8.26
N VAL A 7 -15.24 18.81 -7.07
CA VAL A 7 -14.92 18.07 -5.86
C VAL A 7 -16.21 17.46 -5.33
N PHE A 8 -16.26 16.13 -5.28
CA PHE A 8 -17.35 15.40 -4.65
C PHE A 8 -16.91 14.95 -3.26
N ALA A 9 -17.46 15.56 -2.24
CA ALA A 9 -17.11 15.33 -0.84
C ALA A 9 -18.36 15.07 -0.01
N PRO A 10 -18.95 13.87 -0.08
CA PRO A 10 -20.14 13.52 0.69
C PRO A 10 -19.84 13.53 2.19
N SER A 11 -20.85 13.84 3.00
CA SER A 11 -20.74 13.70 4.45
C SER A 11 -20.71 12.21 4.85
N VAL A 12 -20.26 11.94 6.09
CA VAL A 12 -20.26 10.58 6.63
C VAL A 12 -21.68 10.00 6.66
N GLU A 13 -22.67 10.83 7.02
CA GLU A 13 -24.08 10.44 7.10
C GLU A 13 -24.68 10.14 5.72
N ALA A 14 -24.20 10.81 4.67
CA ALA A 14 -24.63 10.52 3.31
C ALA A 14 -24.15 9.14 2.84
N VAL A 15 -22.94 8.73 3.25
CA VAL A 15 -22.37 7.42 2.94
C VAL A 15 -22.90 6.33 3.88
N TYR A 16 -23.01 6.65 5.16
CA TYR A 16 -23.41 5.74 6.23
C TYR A 16 -24.63 6.29 7.00
N PRO A 17 -25.85 6.27 6.42
CA PRO A 17 -27.05 6.69 7.12
C PRO A 17 -27.32 5.78 8.34
N GLN A 18 -28.12 6.24 9.28
CA GLN A 18 -28.38 5.57 10.57
C GLN A 18 -28.77 4.08 10.44
N ALA A 19 -29.44 3.69 9.38
CA ALA A 19 -29.85 2.31 9.11
C ALA A 19 -28.89 1.55 8.18
N HIS A 20 -27.67 2.06 7.91
CA HIS A 20 -26.72 1.43 7.02
C HIS A 20 -26.28 0.06 7.53
N ALA A 21 -26.60 -1.01 6.79
CA ALA A 21 -26.34 -2.40 7.18
C ALA A 21 -25.46 -3.18 6.21
N THR A 22 -25.25 -2.64 4.99
CA THR A 22 -24.46 -3.34 3.94
C THR A 22 -22.97 -3.13 4.15
N ARG A 23 -22.19 -4.19 3.99
CA ARG A 23 -20.73 -4.19 4.02
C ARG A 23 -20.19 -4.97 2.84
N ILE A 24 -19.09 -4.50 2.27
CA ILE A 24 -18.34 -5.23 1.24
C ILE A 24 -17.10 -5.81 1.89
N VAL A 25 -17.02 -7.13 1.94
CA VAL A 25 -15.88 -7.85 2.49
C VAL A 25 -15.13 -8.49 1.33
N VAL A 26 -13.86 -8.13 1.18
CA VAL A 26 -12.96 -8.70 0.17
C VAL A 26 -12.03 -9.66 0.90
N ALA A 27 -12.04 -10.93 0.51
CA ALA A 27 -11.10 -11.93 0.99
C ALA A 27 -9.77 -11.86 0.22
N GLY A 28 -8.81 -12.70 0.59
CA GLY A 28 -7.50 -12.75 -0.11
C GLY A 28 -6.67 -11.50 0.15
N PRO A 29 -6.62 -10.52 -0.76
CA PRO A 29 -5.72 -9.36 -0.60
C PRO A 29 -6.03 -8.48 0.62
N ALA A 30 -7.16 -8.65 1.29
CA ALA A 30 -7.45 -7.94 2.54
C ALA A 30 -6.87 -8.61 3.80
N LEU A 31 -6.29 -9.79 3.68
CA LEU A 31 -5.70 -10.54 4.79
C LEU A 31 -4.22 -10.21 4.97
N GLY A 32 -3.72 -10.39 6.19
CA GLY A 32 -2.34 -10.07 6.54
C GLY A 32 -2.06 -8.55 6.58
N PHE A 33 -0.83 -8.18 6.93
CA PHE A 33 -0.29 -6.82 6.88
C PHE A 33 -1.23 -5.75 7.48
N GLU A 34 -1.69 -4.79 6.66
CA GLU A 34 -2.63 -3.75 7.11
C GLU A 34 -3.99 -4.33 7.52
N GLY A 35 -4.40 -5.45 6.92
CA GLY A 35 -5.66 -6.09 7.25
C GLY A 35 -5.70 -6.61 8.69
N ASP A 36 -4.61 -7.26 9.14
CA ASP A 36 -4.50 -7.80 10.49
C ASP A 36 -4.23 -6.69 11.52
N LEU A 37 -3.39 -5.71 11.17
CA LEU A 37 -3.03 -4.60 12.05
C LEU A 37 -4.16 -3.56 12.22
N ARG A 38 -5.12 -3.56 11.30
CA ARG A 38 -6.24 -2.61 11.29
C ARG A 38 -7.56 -3.34 11.02
N PRO A 39 -8.07 -4.14 11.96
CA PRO A 39 -9.30 -4.92 11.78
C PRO A 39 -10.47 -4.07 11.25
N GLY A 40 -11.15 -4.57 10.22
CA GLY A 40 -12.27 -3.88 9.57
C GLY A 40 -11.89 -2.76 8.58
N HIS A 41 -10.62 -2.37 8.50
CA HIS A 41 -10.17 -1.28 7.63
C HIS A 41 -10.55 -1.51 6.16
N PHE A 42 -10.19 -2.65 5.60
CA PHE A 42 -10.46 -2.93 4.19
C PHE A 42 -11.94 -3.18 3.89
N THR A 43 -12.71 -3.66 4.86
CA THR A 43 -14.18 -3.67 4.76
C THR A 43 -14.73 -2.24 4.63
N GLY A 44 -14.22 -1.31 5.42
CA GLY A 44 -14.56 0.11 5.31
C GLY A 44 -14.15 0.70 3.96
N VAL A 45 -12.92 0.46 3.52
CA VAL A 45 -12.40 0.93 2.22
C VAL A 45 -13.25 0.38 1.07
N ALA A 46 -13.46 -0.93 1.00
CA ALA A 46 -14.25 -1.53 -0.07
C ALA A 46 -15.67 -0.99 -0.09
N THR A 47 -16.30 -0.84 1.07
CA THR A 47 -17.67 -0.32 1.17
C THR A 47 -17.77 1.12 0.68
N VAL A 48 -16.91 2.03 1.16
CA VAL A 48 -16.98 3.44 0.76
C VAL A 48 -16.57 3.63 -0.69
N VAL A 49 -15.54 2.93 -1.17
CA VAL A 49 -15.08 3.06 -2.57
C VAL A 49 -16.13 2.53 -3.53
N CYS A 50 -16.78 1.41 -3.24
CA CYS A 50 -17.89 0.90 -4.05
C CYS A 50 -19.04 1.91 -4.09
N TRP A 51 -19.42 2.49 -2.95
CA TRP A 51 -20.43 3.54 -2.88
C TRP A 51 -20.05 4.76 -3.74
N LEU A 52 -18.79 5.20 -3.67
CA LEU A 52 -18.29 6.30 -4.49
C LEU A 52 -18.36 6.01 -5.99
N PHE A 53 -18.03 4.79 -6.42
CA PHE A 53 -18.11 4.38 -7.82
C PHE A 53 -19.56 4.36 -8.34
N GLN A 54 -20.52 4.04 -7.47
CA GLN A 54 -21.94 4.13 -7.81
C GLN A 54 -22.43 5.58 -7.87
N ALA A 55 -21.97 6.43 -6.97
CA ALA A 55 -22.36 7.84 -6.91
C ALA A 55 -21.73 8.68 -8.04
N VAL A 56 -20.52 8.32 -8.47
CA VAL A 56 -19.76 9.01 -9.53
C VAL A 56 -19.35 7.97 -10.59
N PRO A 57 -20.14 7.76 -11.65
CA PRO A 57 -19.87 6.78 -12.67
C PRO A 57 -18.69 7.20 -13.57
N ALA A 58 -17.47 7.05 -13.05
CA ALA A 58 -16.24 7.36 -13.76
C ALA A 58 -15.76 6.15 -14.57
N HIS A 59 -15.10 6.40 -15.71
CA HIS A 59 -14.47 5.34 -16.51
C HIS A 59 -13.16 4.85 -15.86
N ALA A 60 -12.45 5.72 -15.13
CA ALA A 60 -11.20 5.40 -14.48
C ALA A 60 -11.14 6.03 -13.08
N ALA A 61 -10.51 5.30 -12.14
CA ALA A 61 -10.26 5.75 -10.78
C ALA A 61 -8.76 5.55 -10.45
N TYR A 62 -8.13 6.58 -9.91
CA TYR A 62 -6.70 6.63 -9.67
C TYR A 62 -6.38 6.39 -8.20
N PHE A 63 -5.49 5.42 -7.93
CA PHE A 63 -5.04 5.07 -6.58
C PHE A 63 -3.52 5.12 -6.50
N GLY A 64 -2.99 5.68 -5.42
CA GLY A 64 -1.54 5.71 -5.20
C GLY A 64 -0.98 4.34 -4.81
N ALA A 65 0.11 3.92 -5.45
CA ALA A 65 0.80 2.66 -5.17
C ALA A 65 1.34 2.57 -3.73
N LYS A 66 1.50 3.70 -3.04
CA LYS A 66 1.96 3.72 -1.65
C LYS A 66 1.11 2.83 -0.74
N ASP A 67 -0.18 2.80 -0.92
CA ASP A 67 -1.12 1.95 -0.19
C ASP A 67 -1.41 0.67 -1.03
N TRP A 68 -0.34 -0.10 -1.34
CA TRP A 68 -0.38 -1.21 -2.30
C TRP A 68 -1.48 -2.22 -2.00
N GLN A 69 -1.58 -2.69 -0.76
CA GLN A 69 -2.63 -3.63 -0.36
C GLN A 69 -4.03 -3.08 -0.63
N GLN A 70 -4.26 -1.80 -0.38
CA GLN A 70 -5.53 -1.14 -0.71
C GLN A 70 -5.84 -1.19 -2.21
N THR A 71 -4.83 -0.99 -3.06
CA THR A 71 -5.05 -1.07 -4.52
C THR A 71 -5.49 -2.46 -4.93
N ARG A 72 -4.93 -3.52 -4.33
CA ARG A 72 -5.31 -4.92 -4.62
C ARG A 72 -6.72 -5.23 -4.13
N VAL A 73 -7.09 -4.76 -2.94
CA VAL A 73 -8.45 -4.90 -2.42
C VAL A 73 -9.47 -4.23 -3.33
N VAL A 74 -9.21 -2.99 -3.76
CA VAL A 74 -10.11 -2.25 -4.67
C VAL A 74 -10.19 -2.91 -6.03
N SER A 75 -9.06 -3.31 -6.62
CA SER A 75 -9.04 -4.00 -7.91
C SER A 75 -9.81 -5.32 -7.86
N ARG A 76 -9.66 -6.09 -6.79
CA ARG A 76 -10.40 -7.34 -6.59
C ARG A 76 -11.90 -7.09 -6.48
N MET A 77 -12.30 -6.11 -5.68
CA MET A 77 -13.69 -5.70 -5.55
C MET A 77 -14.30 -5.31 -6.91
N VAL A 78 -13.60 -4.50 -7.68
CA VAL A 78 -14.05 -4.06 -9.01
C VAL A 78 -14.25 -5.26 -9.93
N ALA A 79 -13.29 -6.19 -9.97
CA ALA A 79 -13.38 -7.39 -10.80
C ALA A 79 -14.53 -8.30 -10.38
N ASP A 80 -14.68 -8.58 -9.09
CA ASP A 80 -15.69 -9.51 -8.56
C ASP A 80 -17.12 -8.99 -8.71
N LEU A 81 -17.31 -7.66 -8.60
CA LEU A 81 -18.61 -7.02 -8.72
C LEU A 81 -18.92 -6.59 -10.16
N GLY A 82 -17.98 -6.78 -11.10
CA GLY A 82 -18.16 -6.36 -12.50
C GLY A 82 -18.38 -4.86 -12.65
N LEU A 83 -17.74 -4.03 -11.81
CA LEU A 83 -17.92 -2.58 -11.87
C LEU A 83 -17.26 -2.00 -13.12
N PRO A 84 -17.96 -1.13 -13.87
CA PRO A 84 -17.46 -0.57 -15.13
C PRO A 84 -16.48 0.59 -14.90
N VAL A 85 -15.44 0.37 -14.09
CA VAL A 85 -14.40 1.34 -13.77
C VAL A 85 -13.04 0.69 -13.86
N GLU A 86 -12.10 1.35 -14.53
CA GLU A 86 -10.70 0.94 -14.56
C GLU A 86 -9.96 1.47 -13.34
N VAL A 87 -9.31 0.60 -12.59
CA VAL A 87 -8.46 0.98 -11.45
C VAL A 87 -7.04 1.24 -11.95
N ILE A 88 -6.62 2.50 -11.95
CA ILE A 88 -5.28 2.91 -12.37
C ILE A 88 -4.42 3.16 -11.15
N VAL A 89 -3.33 2.38 -11.02
CA VAL A 89 -2.39 2.53 -9.91
C VAL A 89 -1.27 3.50 -10.31
N CYS A 90 -1.21 4.65 -9.62
CA CYS A 90 -0.20 5.67 -9.83
C CYS A 90 1.06 5.39 -9.00
N PRO A 91 2.27 5.65 -9.53
CA PRO A 91 3.51 5.51 -8.77
C PRO A 91 3.51 6.29 -7.46
N THR A 92 4.26 5.79 -6.49
CA THR A 92 4.46 6.49 -5.21
C THR A 92 5.33 7.71 -5.42
N GLU A 93 4.79 8.89 -5.12
CA GLU A 93 5.55 10.12 -5.06
C GLU A 93 6.47 10.12 -3.85
N ARG A 94 7.69 10.64 -4.02
CA ARG A 94 8.73 10.64 -2.99
C ARG A 94 9.35 12.02 -2.81
N GLU A 95 9.76 12.28 -1.58
CA GLU A 95 10.64 13.40 -1.25
C GLU A 95 12.02 13.23 -1.92
N PRO A 96 12.85 14.28 -2.05
CA PRO A 96 14.18 14.17 -2.66
C PRO A 96 15.12 13.15 -1.99
N ASP A 97 14.92 12.85 -0.71
CA ASP A 97 15.68 11.84 0.04
C ASP A 97 15.11 10.42 -0.06
N GLY A 98 14.04 10.24 -0.83
CA GLY A 98 13.42 8.95 -1.12
C GLY A 98 12.26 8.58 -0.22
N LEU A 99 11.98 9.31 0.87
CA LEU A 99 10.81 9.03 1.72
C LEU A 99 9.51 9.19 0.93
N ALA A 100 8.63 8.20 1.00
CA ALA A 100 7.31 8.29 0.36
C ALA A 100 6.49 9.47 0.91
N LEU A 101 5.88 10.27 0.04
CA LEU A 101 5.03 11.38 0.44
C LEU A 101 3.82 10.87 1.23
N SER A 102 3.60 11.46 2.40
CA SER A 102 2.47 11.13 3.26
C SER A 102 2.12 12.33 4.16
N SER A 103 0.83 12.56 4.38
CA SER A 103 0.39 13.52 5.40
C SER A 103 0.89 13.16 6.81
N ARG A 104 1.16 11.88 7.06
CA ARG A 104 1.73 11.42 8.34
C ARG A 104 3.17 11.89 8.58
N ASN A 105 3.90 12.26 7.54
CA ASN A 105 5.27 12.79 7.67
C ASN A 105 5.30 14.09 8.50
N THR A 106 4.20 14.86 8.50
CA THR A 106 4.08 16.10 9.29
C THR A 106 4.04 15.87 10.80
N TYR A 107 3.77 14.64 11.25
CA TYR A 107 3.77 14.29 12.68
C TYR A 107 5.14 13.82 13.19
N LEU A 108 6.13 13.67 12.31
CA LEU A 108 7.47 13.25 12.67
C LEU A 108 8.26 14.42 13.28
N SER A 109 8.99 14.15 14.35
CA SER A 109 10.03 15.07 14.81
C SER A 109 11.13 15.21 13.74
N PRO A 110 11.93 16.30 13.73
CA PRO A 110 13.02 16.42 12.76
C PRO A 110 13.98 15.22 12.78
N ALA A 111 14.27 14.65 13.94
CA ALA A 111 15.11 13.47 14.10
C ALA A 111 14.42 12.21 13.53
N ASP A 112 13.13 12.03 13.80
CA ASP A 112 12.35 10.90 13.27
C ASP A 112 12.18 11.01 11.75
N ARG A 113 11.99 12.21 11.22
CA ARG A 113 11.90 12.46 9.79
C ARG A 113 13.18 11.99 9.05
N GLN A 114 14.36 12.23 9.64
CA GLN A 114 15.62 11.74 9.08
C GLN A 114 15.70 10.21 9.12
N ARG A 115 15.30 9.60 10.24
CA ARG A 115 15.29 8.14 10.41
C ARG A 115 14.28 7.43 9.50
N ALA A 116 13.16 8.10 9.18
CA ALA A 116 12.10 7.54 8.36
C ALA A 116 12.56 7.14 6.94
N VAL A 117 13.64 7.75 6.44
CA VAL A 117 14.24 7.42 5.13
C VAL A 117 14.69 5.95 5.07
N ALA A 118 14.96 5.33 6.22
CA ALA A 118 15.34 3.92 6.28
C ALA A 118 14.26 2.96 5.70
N LEU A 119 12.97 3.36 5.65
CA LEU A 119 11.96 2.55 4.95
C LEU A 119 12.29 2.42 3.47
N SER A 120 12.58 3.54 2.80
CA SER A 120 12.91 3.52 1.38
C SER A 120 14.28 2.87 1.09
N GLN A 121 15.24 3.02 2.02
CA GLN A 121 16.54 2.35 1.94
C GLN A 121 16.39 0.83 2.05
N ALA A 122 15.60 0.34 2.99
CA ALA A 122 15.29 -1.08 3.14
C ALA A 122 14.67 -1.67 1.85
N LEU A 123 13.75 -0.94 1.23
CA LEU A 123 13.15 -1.35 -0.04
C LEU A 123 14.12 -1.30 -1.22
N ALA A 124 15.07 -0.38 -1.22
CA ALA A 124 16.13 -0.33 -2.23
C ALA A 124 17.10 -1.52 -2.07
N GLU A 125 17.47 -1.85 -0.85
CA GLU A 125 18.27 -3.04 -0.51
C GLU A 125 17.55 -4.32 -0.93
N ALA A 126 16.26 -4.45 -0.61
CA ALA A 126 15.44 -5.58 -1.04
C ALA A 126 15.47 -5.76 -2.57
N ALA A 127 15.32 -4.67 -3.32
CA ALA A 127 15.38 -4.71 -4.77
C ALA A 127 16.77 -5.14 -5.30
N GLY A 128 17.84 -4.68 -4.67
CA GLY A 128 19.21 -5.11 -5.00
C GLY A 128 19.41 -6.61 -4.78
N LEU A 129 19.06 -7.11 -3.60
CA LEU A 129 19.15 -8.53 -3.25
C LEU A 129 18.25 -9.40 -4.14
N TRP A 130 17.04 -8.93 -4.47
CA TRP A 130 16.13 -9.61 -5.37
C TRP A 130 16.75 -9.84 -6.76
N LEU A 131 17.41 -8.82 -7.31
CA LEU A 131 18.05 -8.89 -8.61
C LEU A 131 19.27 -9.84 -8.63
N THR A 132 19.93 -10.05 -7.49
CA THR A 132 21.00 -11.05 -7.37
C THR A 132 20.49 -12.48 -7.21
N GLY A 133 19.18 -12.69 -7.13
CA GLY A 133 18.57 -14.01 -6.95
C GLY A 133 18.52 -14.47 -5.49
N ALA A 134 18.75 -13.60 -4.52
CA ALA A 134 18.69 -13.95 -3.11
C ALA A 134 17.31 -14.54 -2.72
N GLU A 135 17.32 -15.47 -1.79
CA GLU A 135 16.09 -16.06 -1.25
C GLU A 135 15.26 -15.00 -0.47
N ILE A 136 13.95 -15.24 -0.31
CA ILE A 136 13.02 -14.28 0.31
C ILE A 136 13.41 -13.97 1.76
N THR A 137 13.67 -14.99 2.57
CA THR A 137 13.99 -14.81 3.99
C THR A 137 15.22 -13.92 4.25
N PRO A 138 16.35 -14.08 3.55
CA PRO A 138 17.46 -13.12 3.60
C PRO A 138 17.07 -11.67 3.25
N ILE A 139 16.23 -11.47 2.22
CA ILE A 139 15.77 -10.14 1.82
C ILE A 139 14.93 -9.49 2.93
N GLU A 140 13.98 -10.22 3.48
CA GLU A 140 13.13 -9.75 4.57
C GLU A 140 13.95 -9.43 5.83
N SER A 141 14.95 -10.27 6.14
CA SER A 141 15.87 -10.04 7.26
C SER A 141 16.71 -8.78 7.07
N ALA A 142 17.21 -8.52 5.86
CA ALA A 142 17.97 -7.31 5.53
C ALA A 142 17.10 -6.06 5.67
N MET A 143 15.88 -6.06 5.10
CA MET A 143 14.94 -4.96 5.26
C MET A 143 14.69 -4.64 6.73
N ARG A 144 14.43 -5.67 7.54
CA ARG A 144 14.18 -5.53 8.97
C ARG A 144 15.37 -4.92 9.68
N ALA A 145 16.57 -5.46 9.44
CA ALA A 145 17.80 -4.96 10.07
C ALA A 145 18.08 -3.48 9.73
N THR A 146 17.87 -3.07 8.48
CA THR A 146 18.02 -1.69 8.04
C THR A 146 17.04 -0.76 8.77
N MET A 147 15.80 -1.15 8.93
CA MET A 147 14.80 -0.36 9.65
C MET A 147 15.10 -0.31 11.16
N GLU A 148 15.42 -1.44 11.77
CA GLU A 148 15.73 -1.53 13.20
C GLU A 148 16.99 -0.73 13.58
N SER A 149 18.02 -0.74 12.73
CA SER A 149 19.25 0.05 12.94
C SER A 149 18.97 1.55 12.96
N ALA A 150 17.93 2.01 12.27
CA ALA A 150 17.45 3.40 12.31
C ALA A 150 16.51 3.67 13.49
N GLY A 151 16.27 2.69 14.38
CA GLY A 151 15.37 2.82 15.52
C GLY A 151 13.88 2.79 15.15
N ILE A 152 13.52 2.19 14.03
CA ILE A 152 12.13 1.96 13.64
C ILE A 152 11.64 0.68 14.29
N GLY A 153 10.54 0.75 15.03
CA GLY A 153 9.84 -0.44 15.52
C GLY A 153 9.10 -1.11 14.35
N VAL A 154 9.64 -2.23 13.85
CA VAL A 154 9.15 -2.88 12.63
C VAL A 154 7.90 -3.70 12.90
N ASP A 155 6.78 -3.33 12.28
CA ASP A 155 5.55 -4.12 12.30
C ASP A 155 5.69 -5.32 11.34
N TYR A 156 6.09 -5.07 10.09
CA TYR A 156 6.43 -6.10 9.11
C TYR A 156 7.48 -5.62 8.09
N ALA A 157 8.22 -6.57 7.55
CA ALA A 157 9.07 -6.43 6.37
C ALA A 157 8.92 -7.75 5.60
N ALA A 158 8.32 -7.71 4.43
CA ALA A 158 7.89 -8.91 3.71
C ALA A 158 8.06 -8.77 2.19
N VAL A 159 8.30 -9.90 1.52
CA VAL A 159 8.29 -10.01 0.05
C VAL A 159 7.21 -11.01 -0.34
N VAL A 160 6.22 -10.53 -1.07
CA VAL A 160 5.03 -11.31 -1.42
C VAL A 160 4.70 -11.17 -2.90
N ASP A 161 3.83 -12.04 -3.40
CA ASP A 161 3.25 -11.89 -4.74
C ASP A 161 2.50 -10.56 -4.86
N SER A 162 2.75 -9.83 -5.94
CA SER A 162 2.24 -8.46 -6.08
C SER A 162 0.73 -8.37 -6.27
N GLU A 163 0.07 -9.44 -6.71
CA GLU A 163 -1.37 -9.45 -6.95
C GLU A 163 -2.13 -10.06 -5.77
N SER A 164 -1.74 -11.25 -5.35
CA SER A 164 -2.44 -12.01 -4.30
C SER A 164 -2.05 -11.62 -2.88
N LEU A 165 -0.86 -11.02 -2.70
CA LEU A 165 -0.19 -10.76 -1.42
C LEU A 165 0.10 -12.03 -0.60
N GLY A 166 0.02 -13.18 -1.25
CA GLY A 166 0.42 -14.46 -0.73
C GLY A 166 1.89 -14.80 -1.02
N PRO A 167 2.29 -16.05 -0.82
CA PRO A 167 3.64 -16.50 -1.18
C PRO A 167 3.97 -16.23 -2.65
N VAL A 168 5.19 -15.81 -2.94
CA VAL A 168 5.66 -15.61 -4.31
C VAL A 168 5.78 -16.96 -4.99
N THR A 169 4.94 -17.20 -6.00
CA THR A 169 4.95 -18.44 -6.78
C THR A 169 5.49 -18.23 -8.18
N THR A 170 5.02 -17.19 -8.86
CA THR A 170 5.42 -16.83 -10.24
C THR A 170 5.20 -15.35 -10.45
N GLY A 171 6.01 -14.70 -11.30
CA GLY A 171 5.72 -13.34 -11.72
C GLY A 171 6.35 -12.24 -10.87
N ALA A 172 5.68 -11.10 -10.82
CA ALA A 172 6.14 -9.93 -10.09
C ALA A 172 5.86 -10.06 -8.60
N ALA A 173 6.81 -9.61 -7.80
CA ALA A 173 6.68 -9.54 -6.35
C ALA A 173 6.60 -8.08 -5.90
N VAL A 174 6.22 -7.88 -4.64
CA VAL A 174 6.27 -6.59 -3.97
C VAL A 174 6.96 -6.76 -2.61
N ALA A 175 7.91 -5.87 -2.33
CA ALA A 175 8.45 -5.70 -0.99
C ALA A 175 7.58 -4.71 -0.24
N LEU A 176 7.12 -5.09 0.95
CA LEU A 176 6.25 -4.30 1.82
C LEU A 176 6.95 -4.06 3.15
N VAL A 177 6.90 -2.83 3.62
CA VAL A 177 7.42 -2.47 4.95
C VAL A 177 6.41 -1.63 5.72
N ALA A 178 6.34 -1.86 7.04
CA ALA A 178 5.64 -0.99 7.97
C ALA A 178 6.40 -0.91 9.29
N GLY A 179 6.36 0.26 9.90
CA GLY A 179 6.99 0.45 11.20
C GLY A 179 6.61 1.77 11.85
N ARG A 180 7.09 1.95 13.08
CA ARG A 180 6.76 3.09 13.93
C ARG A 180 8.02 3.85 14.33
N LEU A 181 7.91 5.17 14.24
CA LEU A 181 8.84 6.13 14.82
C LEU A 181 8.05 6.98 15.83
N GLY A 182 8.36 6.80 17.10
CA GLY A 182 7.52 7.34 18.16
C GLY A 182 6.08 6.84 18.04
N THR A 183 5.12 7.76 17.95
CA THR A 183 3.71 7.44 17.77
C THR A 183 3.29 7.34 16.31
N THR A 184 4.16 7.74 15.36
CA THR A 184 3.83 7.79 13.94
C THR A 184 4.11 6.46 13.27
N ARG A 185 3.07 5.86 12.71
CA ARG A 185 3.16 4.64 11.90
C ARG A 185 3.28 4.98 10.42
N LEU A 186 4.28 4.42 9.77
CA LEU A 186 4.60 4.61 8.36
C LEU A 186 4.53 3.28 7.62
N ILE A 187 4.16 3.35 6.36
CA ILE A 187 4.21 2.22 5.41
C ILE A 187 4.88 2.67 4.12
N ASP A 188 5.55 1.75 3.47
CA ASP A 188 6.08 1.94 2.12
C ASP A 188 6.14 0.59 1.40
N ASN A 189 6.35 0.63 0.10
CA ASN A 189 6.50 -0.57 -0.71
C ASN A 189 7.32 -0.32 -1.97
N ARG A 190 7.75 -1.43 -2.60
CA ARG A 190 8.43 -1.40 -3.89
C ARG A 190 8.10 -2.64 -4.69
N LEU A 191 7.62 -2.45 -5.91
CA LEU A 191 7.49 -3.54 -6.86
C LEU A 191 8.86 -4.08 -7.25
N LEU A 192 8.96 -5.39 -7.27
CA LEU A 192 10.14 -6.14 -7.69
C LEU A 192 9.84 -6.78 -9.05
N PRO A 193 10.73 -6.66 -10.03
CA PRO A 193 10.51 -7.24 -11.35
C PRO A 193 10.46 -8.78 -11.29
N PRO A 194 9.82 -9.45 -12.25
CA PRO A 194 9.86 -10.90 -12.33
C PRO A 194 11.31 -11.43 -12.32
N ARG A 195 11.57 -12.49 -11.57
CA ARG A 195 12.87 -13.16 -11.57
C ARG A 195 13.16 -13.69 -12.96
N GLY A 196 14.31 -13.37 -13.49
CA GLY A 196 14.72 -13.72 -14.87
C GLY A 196 14.46 -12.64 -15.93
N ALA A 197 13.84 -11.51 -15.56
CA ALA A 197 13.67 -10.36 -16.46
C ALA A 197 14.94 -9.48 -16.58
N ILE A 198 16.11 -9.96 -16.14
CA ILE A 198 17.36 -9.25 -16.41
C ILE A 198 17.62 -9.42 -17.89
N SER A 199 17.27 -8.39 -18.63
CA SER A 199 17.49 -8.27 -20.07
C SER A 199 18.96 -8.52 -20.44
N ARG A 200 19.05 -9.25 -21.51
CA ARG A 200 20.25 -9.31 -22.35
C ARG A 200 20.63 -7.91 -22.84
#